data_b0c736a78cdcc2e90514d4c949db16ab
#
_entry.id   b0c736a78cdcc2e90514d4c949db16ab
#
_cell.length_a   1.000
_cell.length_b   1.000
_cell.length_c   1.000
_cell.angle_alpha   90.00
_cell.angle_beta   90.00
_cell.angle_gamma   90.00
#
_symmetry.space_group_name_H-M   'P 1'
#
loop_
_entity.id
_entity.type
_entity.pdbx_description
1 polymer ?
#
loop_
_entity_poly.entity_id
_entity_poly.type
_entity_poly.pdbx_seq_one_letter_code
_entity_poly.pdbx_strand_id
1 'polypeptide(L)'
;MTDLESELAESGWAVVDLPNPAPVLRARDHLLASLRRAMPDLADLDSYHAMVDDSRHVETLFELANEFWSARLGPAIIGENLDFFRRLVGPDLYVQRQPYLRCVRPGRPEDAAPLHRDTYYGASPYEVSVLAPFTAMPAEGAIRAIRGSHLEPDAAYPFRQLPAAEGAIGSPRHRLGYPYAPRLLDPALQARAEPVPVGVGQAMIFGLSLVHGGGVNDGTRTRFSADIRIVNALAPVRLGRGVDPQYFVPLCLSPVSRSAQRYLAANEAASDGACR
;
A
#
# COMPACT_ATOMS: atom_id res chain seq x y z
N MET A 1 14.70 -4.17 -22.66
CA MET A 1 13.94 -3.81 -21.44
C MET A 1 12.57 -3.35 -21.88
N THR A 2 11.52 -3.74 -21.22
CA THR A 2 10.18 -3.19 -21.43
C THR A 2 10.15 -1.75 -20.91
N ASP A 3 9.21 -0.92 -21.36
CA ASP A 3 9.06 0.45 -20.83
C ASP A 3 8.92 0.45 -19.30
N LEU A 4 8.19 -0.53 -18.74
CA LEU A 4 8.04 -0.71 -17.30
C LEU A 4 9.38 -0.91 -16.56
N GLU A 5 10.25 -1.77 -17.07
CA GLU A 5 11.56 -2.05 -16.46
C GLU A 5 12.47 -0.82 -16.50
N SER A 6 12.43 -0.08 -17.60
CA SER A 6 13.18 1.17 -17.73
C SER A 6 12.67 2.25 -16.79
N GLU A 7 11.36 2.44 -16.69
CA GLU A 7 10.76 3.40 -15.77
C GLU A 7 11.07 3.08 -14.30
N LEU A 8 10.96 1.81 -13.90
CA LEU A 8 11.31 1.39 -12.55
C LEU A 8 12.79 1.60 -12.23
N ALA A 9 13.68 1.33 -13.19
CA ALA A 9 15.12 1.50 -13.00
C ALA A 9 15.55 2.97 -12.94
N GLU A 10 14.91 3.85 -13.72
CA GLU A 10 15.30 5.26 -13.84
C GLU A 10 14.54 6.15 -12.83
N SER A 11 13.23 5.92 -12.71
CA SER A 11 12.36 6.77 -11.88
C SER A 11 12.16 6.23 -10.47
N GLY A 12 12.21 4.90 -10.30
CA GLY A 12 11.84 4.19 -9.07
C GLY A 12 10.36 3.84 -9.02
N TRP A 13 9.57 4.26 -10.01
CA TRP A 13 8.15 3.90 -10.17
C TRP A 13 7.75 3.84 -11.64
N ALA A 14 6.63 3.17 -11.89
CA ALA A 14 5.93 3.21 -13.17
C ALA A 14 4.43 3.25 -12.95
N VAL A 15 3.69 3.89 -13.86
CA VAL A 15 2.23 3.82 -13.91
C VAL A 15 1.84 2.92 -15.08
N VAL A 16 1.05 1.88 -14.78
CA VAL A 16 0.68 0.85 -15.77
C VAL A 16 -0.82 0.65 -15.80
N ASP A 17 -1.36 0.33 -16.97
CA ASP A 17 -2.70 -0.22 -17.10
C ASP A 17 -2.69 -1.66 -16.58
N LEU A 18 -3.57 -1.97 -15.64
CA LEU A 18 -3.72 -3.36 -15.18
C LEU A 18 -4.33 -4.21 -16.30
N PRO A 19 -3.76 -5.37 -16.64
CA PRO A 19 -4.31 -6.25 -17.68
C PRO A 19 -5.78 -6.62 -17.44
N ASN A 20 -6.16 -6.77 -16.17
CA ASN A 20 -7.54 -6.96 -15.74
C ASN A 20 -7.91 -5.88 -14.69
N PRO A 21 -8.59 -4.80 -15.06
CA PRO A 21 -9.03 -3.77 -14.12
C PRO A 21 -10.29 -4.18 -13.32
N ALA A 22 -10.98 -5.26 -13.69
CA ALA A 22 -12.25 -5.64 -13.07
C ALA A 22 -12.18 -5.81 -11.55
N PRO A 23 -11.14 -6.40 -10.92
CA PRO A 23 -11.07 -6.50 -9.47
C PRO A 23 -10.95 -5.14 -8.77
N VAL A 24 -10.33 -4.13 -9.41
CA VAL A 24 -10.29 -2.76 -8.88
C VAL A 24 -11.70 -2.15 -8.88
N LEU A 25 -12.45 -2.33 -9.97
CA LEU A 25 -13.81 -1.83 -10.10
C LEU A 25 -14.75 -2.51 -9.08
N ARG A 26 -14.64 -3.83 -8.92
CA ARG A 26 -15.42 -4.55 -7.89
C ARG A 26 -15.08 -4.08 -6.48
N ALA A 27 -13.81 -3.84 -6.19
CA ALA A 27 -13.40 -3.32 -4.89
C ALA A 27 -13.99 -1.93 -4.64
N ARG A 28 -13.93 -1.04 -5.64
CA ARG A 28 -14.56 0.29 -5.59
C ARG A 28 -16.06 0.20 -5.30
N ASP A 29 -16.77 -0.64 -6.04
CA ASP A 29 -18.22 -0.80 -5.90
C ASP A 29 -18.59 -1.40 -4.53
N HIS A 30 -17.78 -2.33 -4.02
CA HIS A 30 -17.92 -2.89 -2.67
C HIS A 30 -17.75 -1.81 -1.59
N LEU A 31 -16.70 -0.99 -1.69
CA LEU A 31 -16.44 0.10 -0.75
C LEU A 31 -17.58 1.12 -0.76
N LEU A 32 -18.09 1.48 -1.93
CA LEU A 32 -19.23 2.40 -2.06
C LEU A 32 -20.50 1.81 -1.43
N ALA A 33 -20.79 0.54 -1.70
CA ALA A 33 -21.93 -0.16 -1.11
C ALA A 33 -21.83 -0.24 0.42
N SER A 34 -20.61 -0.45 0.94
CA SER A 34 -20.34 -0.45 2.37
C SER A 34 -20.62 0.91 3.01
N LEU A 35 -20.08 1.98 2.44
CA LEU A 35 -20.30 3.34 2.94
C LEU A 35 -21.79 3.75 2.87
N ARG A 36 -22.52 3.35 1.85
CA ARG A 36 -23.94 3.63 1.70
C ARG A 36 -24.84 3.02 2.78
N ARG A 37 -24.37 2.02 3.52
CA ARG A 37 -25.12 1.51 4.68
C ARG A 37 -25.21 2.54 5.82
N ALA A 38 -24.18 3.37 5.98
CA ALA A 38 -24.15 4.44 6.98
C ALA A 38 -24.50 5.81 6.40
N MET A 39 -24.31 5.99 5.09
CA MET A 39 -24.51 7.24 4.33
C MET A 39 -25.33 6.95 3.07
N PRO A 40 -26.66 6.71 3.16
CA PRO A 40 -27.48 6.27 2.02
C PRO A 40 -27.45 7.21 0.81
N ASP A 41 -27.28 8.50 1.06
CA ASP A 41 -27.27 9.54 0.02
C ASP A 41 -25.89 9.77 -0.61
N LEU A 42 -24.88 8.96 -0.26
CA LEU A 42 -23.54 9.06 -0.85
C LEU A 42 -23.59 8.68 -2.33
N ALA A 43 -23.36 9.66 -3.21
CA ALA A 43 -23.44 9.48 -4.66
C ALA A 43 -22.31 8.56 -5.19
N ASP A 44 -21.07 8.84 -4.74
CA ASP A 44 -19.85 8.14 -5.15
C ASP A 44 -18.75 8.26 -4.07
N LEU A 45 -17.62 7.58 -4.26
CA LEU A 45 -16.48 7.69 -3.35
C LEU A 45 -15.82 9.07 -3.40
N ASP A 46 -15.88 9.74 -4.54
CA ASP A 46 -15.28 11.07 -4.76
C ASP A 46 -15.93 12.13 -3.85
N SER A 47 -17.21 11.98 -3.54
CA SER A 47 -18.00 12.90 -2.70
C SER A 47 -18.01 12.56 -1.21
N TYR A 48 -17.27 11.52 -0.77
CA TYR A 48 -17.24 11.07 0.63
C TYR A 48 -16.97 12.20 1.64
N HIS A 49 -16.04 13.12 1.34
CA HIS A 49 -15.69 14.24 2.22
C HIS A 49 -16.85 15.17 2.56
N ALA A 50 -17.89 15.24 1.70
CA ALA A 50 -19.05 16.07 1.92
C ALA A 50 -20.08 15.43 2.87
N MET A 51 -19.95 14.10 3.10
CA MET A 51 -20.91 13.31 3.88
C MET A 51 -20.37 12.85 5.22
N VAL A 52 -19.04 12.77 5.36
CA VAL A 52 -18.40 12.27 6.59
C VAL A 52 -18.08 13.42 7.55
N ASP A 53 -18.43 13.23 8.80
CA ASP A 53 -17.99 14.10 9.90
C ASP A 53 -16.51 13.81 10.21
N ASP A 54 -15.70 14.86 10.42
CA ASP A 54 -14.28 14.73 10.75
C ASP A 54 -14.03 13.87 11.99
N SER A 55 -14.91 13.99 12.99
CA SER A 55 -14.81 13.20 14.23
C SER A 55 -15.00 11.70 13.98
N ARG A 56 -15.71 11.30 12.94
CA ARG A 56 -16.00 9.90 12.60
C ARG A 56 -15.13 9.34 11.49
N HIS A 57 -14.38 10.20 10.80
CA HIS A 57 -13.61 9.79 9.61
C HIS A 57 -12.69 8.58 9.87
N VAL A 58 -11.89 8.61 10.92
CA VAL A 58 -10.93 7.53 11.23
C VAL A 58 -11.63 6.22 11.55
N GLU A 59 -12.73 6.27 12.32
CA GLU A 59 -13.53 5.09 12.66
C GLU A 59 -14.19 4.50 11.41
N THR A 60 -14.85 5.34 10.61
CA THR A 60 -15.48 4.92 9.35
C THR A 60 -14.46 4.28 8.39
N LEU A 61 -13.29 4.90 8.25
CA LEU A 61 -12.23 4.35 7.38
C LEU A 61 -11.69 3.01 7.92
N PHE A 62 -11.61 2.85 9.24
CA PHE A 62 -11.15 1.60 9.84
C PHE A 62 -12.18 0.47 9.66
N GLU A 63 -13.47 0.75 9.81
CA GLU A 63 -14.54 -0.21 9.52
C GLU A 63 -14.50 -0.63 8.04
N LEU A 64 -14.35 0.33 7.14
CA LEU A 64 -14.23 0.10 5.71
C LEU A 64 -13.00 -0.75 5.37
N ALA A 65 -11.87 -0.49 6.02
CA ALA A 65 -10.65 -1.29 5.86
C ALA A 65 -10.84 -2.73 6.35
N ASN A 66 -11.53 -2.95 7.47
CA ASN A 66 -11.85 -4.30 7.94
C ASN A 66 -12.71 -5.08 6.93
N GLU A 67 -13.68 -4.44 6.29
CA GLU A 67 -14.47 -5.06 5.21
C GLU A 67 -13.61 -5.36 3.99
N PHE A 68 -12.75 -4.42 3.58
CA PHE A 68 -11.80 -4.60 2.47
C PHE A 68 -10.88 -5.81 2.69
N TRP A 69 -10.38 -5.99 3.92
CA TRP A 69 -9.52 -7.10 4.28
C TRP A 69 -10.29 -8.42 4.37
N SER A 70 -11.47 -8.42 4.99
CA SER A 70 -12.32 -9.61 5.15
C SER A 70 -12.78 -10.16 3.81
N ALA A 71 -13.11 -9.28 2.87
CA ALA A 71 -13.47 -9.63 1.50
C ALA A 71 -12.25 -9.95 0.61
N ARG A 72 -11.01 -9.82 1.14
CA ARG A 72 -9.75 -10.08 0.43
C ARG A 72 -9.61 -9.31 -0.89
N LEU A 73 -10.13 -8.08 -0.94
CA LEU A 73 -10.19 -7.31 -2.18
C LEU A 73 -8.79 -6.93 -2.70
N GLY A 74 -7.84 -6.60 -1.82
CA GLY A 74 -6.47 -6.34 -2.21
C GLY A 74 -5.76 -7.56 -2.82
N PRO A 75 -5.72 -8.72 -2.16
CA PRO A 75 -5.22 -9.96 -2.75
C PRO A 75 -5.89 -10.34 -4.08
N ALA A 76 -7.19 -10.04 -4.27
CA ALA A 76 -7.90 -10.29 -5.53
C ALA A 76 -7.37 -9.41 -6.67
N ILE A 77 -7.04 -8.13 -6.41
CA ILE A 77 -6.45 -7.23 -7.41
C ILE A 77 -5.14 -7.81 -7.93
N ILE A 78 -4.29 -8.33 -7.06
CA ILE A 78 -3.02 -8.95 -7.46
C ILE A 78 -3.26 -10.32 -8.12
N GLY A 79 -4.11 -11.15 -7.52
CA GLY A 79 -4.34 -12.52 -7.96
C GLY A 79 -4.98 -12.63 -9.34
N GLU A 80 -5.87 -11.72 -9.70
CA GLU A 80 -6.49 -11.71 -11.02
C GLU A 80 -5.62 -11.02 -12.11
N ASN A 81 -4.48 -10.46 -11.70
CA ASN A 81 -3.41 -9.96 -12.56
C ASN A 81 -2.10 -10.75 -12.34
N LEU A 82 -2.20 -12.00 -11.90
CA LEU A 82 -1.08 -12.79 -11.39
C LEU A 82 0.08 -12.93 -12.39
N ASP A 83 -0.19 -13.19 -13.66
CA ASP A 83 0.86 -13.38 -14.67
C ASP A 83 1.66 -12.10 -14.90
N PHE A 84 1.03 -10.93 -14.78
CA PHE A 84 1.72 -9.65 -14.83
C PHE A 84 2.68 -9.49 -13.63
N PHE A 85 2.18 -9.70 -12.41
CA PHE A 85 2.99 -9.53 -11.20
C PHE A 85 4.08 -10.61 -11.05
N ARG A 86 3.85 -11.82 -11.54
CA ARG A 86 4.88 -12.88 -11.58
C ARG A 86 6.05 -12.54 -12.50
N ARG A 87 5.80 -11.85 -13.61
CA ARG A 87 6.89 -11.35 -14.47
C ARG A 87 7.70 -10.25 -13.78
N LEU A 88 7.06 -9.45 -12.94
CA LEU A 88 7.71 -8.35 -12.22
C LEU A 88 8.55 -8.83 -11.03
N VAL A 89 8.00 -9.68 -10.16
CA VAL A 89 8.66 -10.05 -8.89
C VAL A 89 9.07 -11.52 -8.79
N GLY A 90 8.72 -12.35 -9.77
CA GLY A 90 9.05 -13.77 -9.82
C GLY A 90 7.88 -14.71 -9.53
N PRO A 91 8.07 -16.04 -9.73
CA PRO A 91 6.99 -17.02 -9.75
C PRO A 91 6.38 -17.31 -8.37
N ASP A 92 7.14 -17.16 -7.31
CA ASP A 92 6.72 -17.41 -5.94
C ASP A 92 6.38 -16.09 -5.26
N LEU A 93 5.09 -15.78 -5.17
CA LEU A 93 4.60 -14.47 -4.79
C LEU A 93 3.83 -14.50 -3.48
N TYR A 94 4.22 -13.64 -2.56
CA TYR A 94 3.50 -13.29 -1.36
C TYR A 94 2.82 -11.94 -1.51
N VAL A 95 1.66 -11.77 -0.89
CA VAL A 95 0.88 -10.53 -0.85
C VAL A 95 0.60 -10.12 0.59
N GLN A 96 0.57 -8.84 0.84
CA GLN A 96 0.16 -8.28 2.12
C GLN A 96 -1.26 -8.73 2.47
N ARG A 97 -1.44 -9.30 3.67
CA ARG A 97 -2.73 -9.82 4.14
C ARG A 97 -3.76 -8.72 4.34
N GLN A 98 -3.33 -7.59 4.89
CA GLN A 98 -4.14 -6.42 5.19
C GLN A 98 -3.54 -5.18 4.50
N PRO A 99 -3.76 -4.99 3.18
CA PRO A 99 -3.30 -3.81 2.46
C PRO A 99 -3.84 -2.51 3.07
N TYR A 100 -3.06 -1.44 2.94
CA TYR A 100 -3.48 -0.14 3.45
C TYR A 100 -4.57 0.45 2.57
N LEU A 101 -5.74 0.70 3.14
CA LEU A 101 -6.79 1.50 2.51
C LEU A 101 -6.53 2.97 2.84
N ARG A 102 -6.34 3.78 1.82
CA ARG A 102 -6.07 5.21 1.94
C ARG A 102 -7.28 6.01 1.51
N CYS A 103 -7.62 7.00 2.34
CA CYS A 103 -8.62 8.01 2.03
C CYS A 103 -8.00 9.38 2.30
N VAL A 104 -7.91 10.23 1.29
CA VAL A 104 -7.36 11.58 1.43
C VAL A 104 -8.40 12.58 0.93
N ARG A 105 -9.02 13.27 1.87
CA ARG A 105 -10.07 14.26 1.63
C ARG A 105 -9.47 15.59 1.15
N PRO A 106 -10.21 16.37 0.35
CA PRO A 106 -9.78 17.71 -0.05
C PRO A 106 -9.44 18.61 1.14
N GLY A 107 -8.31 19.32 1.07
CA GLY A 107 -7.90 20.30 2.06
C GLY A 107 -7.61 19.74 3.47
N ARG A 108 -7.39 18.41 3.61
CA ARG A 108 -7.13 17.76 4.90
C ARG A 108 -5.69 17.25 4.97
N PRO A 109 -4.73 18.05 5.48
CA PRO A 109 -3.33 17.64 5.59
C PRO A 109 -3.13 16.44 6.54
N GLU A 110 -4.03 16.24 7.50
CA GLU A 110 -4.02 15.10 8.44
C GLU A 110 -4.29 13.74 7.78
N ASP A 111 -4.88 13.74 6.57
CA ASP A 111 -5.13 12.51 5.80
C ASP A 111 -3.92 12.14 4.93
N ALA A 112 -2.97 13.05 4.75
CA ALA A 112 -1.83 12.86 3.90
C ALA A 112 -0.64 12.23 4.65
N ALA A 113 0.02 11.25 4.04
CA ALA A 113 1.30 10.76 4.53
C ALA A 113 2.41 11.74 4.10
N PRO A 114 3.30 12.20 5.02
CA PRO A 114 4.45 13.02 4.63
C PRO A 114 5.38 12.25 3.70
N LEU A 115 6.31 12.95 3.01
CA LEU A 115 7.35 12.29 2.23
C LEU A 115 8.20 11.39 3.15
N HIS A 116 8.40 10.15 2.74
CA HIS A 116 9.13 9.12 3.48
C HIS A 116 9.64 8.03 2.54
N ARG A 117 10.45 7.14 3.06
CA ARG A 117 10.73 5.81 2.51
C ARG A 117 10.08 4.75 3.40
N ASP A 118 9.53 3.74 2.79
CA ASP A 118 8.99 2.62 3.57
C ASP A 118 10.08 1.79 4.25
N THR A 119 11.28 1.78 3.71
CA THR A 119 12.45 1.14 4.36
C THR A 119 12.75 1.74 5.73
N TYR A 120 12.36 2.98 6.02
CA TYR A 120 12.49 3.59 7.35
C TYR A 120 11.61 2.95 8.42
N TYR A 121 10.58 2.20 8.01
CA TYR A 121 9.71 1.39 8.89
C TYR A 121 10.13 -0.07 8.96
N GLY A 122 11.28 -0.42 8.39
CA GLY A 122 11.75 -1.79 8.33
C GLY A 122 11.16 -2.62 7.19
N ALA A 123 10.55 -1.97 6.18
CA ALA A 123 10.23 -2.64 4.93
C ALA A 123 11.51 -3.03 4.19
N SER A 124 11.46 -4.17 3.49
CA SER A 124 12.59 -4.62 2.70
C SER A 124 12.64 -3.86 1.36
N PRO A 125 13.84 -3.51 0.85
CA PRO A 125 13.98 -2.95 -0.50
C PRO A 125 13.57 -3.94 -1.61
N TYR A 126 13.39 -5.22 -1.30
CA TYR A 126 12.88 -6.24 -2.22
C TYR A 126 11.34 -6.28 -2.30
N GLU A 127 10.65 -5.53 -1.47
CA GLU A 127 9.21 -5.39 -1.55
C GLU A 127 8.82 -4.37 -2.61
N VAL A 128 7.69 -4.62 -3.26
CA VAL A 128 7.08 -3.73 -4.25
C VAL A 128 5.72 -3.29 -3.75
N SER A 129 5.44 -2.00 -3.83
CA SER A 129 4.11 -1.44 -3.60
C SER A 129 3.35 -1.32 -4.91
N VAL A 130 2.08 -1.73 -4.87
CA VAL A 130 1.09 -1.58 -5.94
C VAL A 130 -0.01 -0.68 -5.41
N LEU A 131 0.03 0.59 -5.79
CA LEU A 131 -0.99 1.55 -5.44
C LEU A 131 -2.08 1.53 -6.51
N ALA A 132 -3.26 1.03 -6.15
CA ALA A 132 -4.43 0.92 -7.02
C ALA A 132 -5.52 1.91 -6.57
N PRO A 133 -5.86 2.93 -7.38
CA PRO A 133 -6.87 3.91 -7.03
C PRO A 133 -8.29 3.37 -7.29
N PHE A 134 -9.22 3.73 -6.40
CA PHE A 134 -10.67 3.52 -6.53
C PHE A 134 -11.39 4.78 -6.99
N THR A 135 -10.75 5.94 -6.85
CA THR A 135 -11.13 7.23 -7.45
C THR A 135 -9.95 7.75 -8.27
N ALA A 136 -10.20 8.52 -9.31
CA ALA A 136 -9.11 9.08 -10.11
C ALA A 136 -8.21 9.98 -9.24
N MET A 137 -6.90 9.90 -9.46
CA MET A 137 -5.89 10.70 -8.78
C MET A 137 -5.24 11.68 -9.78
N PRO A 138 -5.87 12.81 -10.09
CA PRO A 138 -5.24 13.86 -10.88
C PRO A 138 -4.09 14.52 -10.10
N ALA A 139 -3.27 15.33 -10.75
CA ALA A 139 -2.05 15.89 -10.17
C ALA A 139 -2.27 16.58 -8.81
N GLU A 140 -3.41 17.23 -8.62
CA GLU A 140 -3.78 17.98 -7.40
C GLU A 140 -4.01 17.06 -6.19
N GLY A 141 -4.44 15.82 -6.44
CA GLY A 141 -4.71 14.81 -5.39
C GLY A 141 -3.77 13.60 -5.46
N ALA A 142 -2.77 13.63 -6.33
CA ALA A 142 -1.90 12.49 -6.57
C ALA A 142 -0.92 12.24 -5.40
N ILE A 143 -0.44 11.00 -5.32
CA ILE A 143 0.79 10.69 -4.59
C ILE A 143 1.95 11.47 -5.23
N ARG A 144 2.93 11.85 -4.43
CA ARG A 144 4.14 12.54 -4.89
C ARG A 144 5.35 11.64 -4.68
N ALA A 145 6.31 11.71 -5.60
CA ALA A 145 7.53 10.91 -5.52
C ALA A 145 8.75 11.73 -5.98
N ILE A 146 9.92 11.40 -5.47
CA ILE A 146 11.19 12.01 -5.90
C ILE A 146 11.88 11.04 -6.86
N ARG A 147 11.95 11.44 -8.13
CA ARG A 147 12.55 10.64 -9.21
C ARG A 147 13.98 10.23 -8.89
N GLY A 148 14.30 8.96 -9.09
CA GLY A 148 15.64 8.40 -8.87
C GLY A 148 16.05 8.22 -7.41
N SER A 149 15.22 8.68 -6.45
CA SER A 149 15.57 8.61 -5.02
C SER A 149 15.77 7.18 -4.50
N HIS A 150 15.20 6.18 -5.15
CA HIS A 150 15.36 4.77 -4.78
C HIS A 150 16.80 4.26 -4.90
N LEU A 151 17.65 4.93 -5.67
CA LEU A 151 19.08 4.63 -5.85
C LEU A 151 20.00 5.48 -4.95
N GLU A 152 19.47 6.54 -4.35
CA GLU A 152 20.25 7.43 -3.49
C GLU A 152 20.34 6.87 -2.06
N PRO A 153 21.46 7.06 -1.36
CA PRO A 153 21.63 6.56 0.00
C PRO A 153 20.70 7.29 1.00
N ASP A 154 20.39 6.63 2.11
CA ASP A 154 19.53 7.22 3.18
C ASP A 154 20.09 8.51 3.75
N ALA A 155 21.41 8.70 3.72
CA ALA A 155 22.07 9.94 4.15
C ALA A 155 21.64 11.17 3.33
N ALA A 156 21.18 11.00 2.09
CA ALA A 156 20.63 12.08 1.27
C ALA A 156 19.23 12.53 1.71
N TYR A 157 18.56 11.74 2.56
CA TYR A 157 17.18 11.95 3.01
C TYR A 157 17.06 11.80 4.53
N PRO A 158 17.70 12.69 5.31
CA PRO A 158 17.64 12.63 6.76
C PRO A 158 16.20 12.78 7.24
N PHE A 159 15.79 11.91 8.14
CA PHE A 159 14.43 11.85 8.65
C PHE A 159 14.40 11.87 10.18
N ARG A 160 13.26 12.24 10.72
CA ARG A 160 12.95 12.16 12.14
C ARG A 160 11.83 11.15 12.36
N GLN A 161 12.06 10.17 13.21
CA GLN A 161 10.98 9.32 13.68
C GLN A 161 10.04 10.14 14.57
N LEU A 162 8.73 9.98 14.32
CA LEU A 162 7.73 10.57 15.19
C LEU A 162 7.67 9.77 16.50
N PRO A 163 7.44 10.44 17.65
CA PRO A 163 7.24 9.76 18.92
C PRO A 163 6.08 8.78 18.84
N ALA A 164 6.23 7.60 19.44
CA ALA A 164 5.18 6.57 19.51
C ALA A 164 3.86 7.06 20.16
N ALA A 165 3.88 8.22 20.82
CA ALA A 165 2.71 8.83 21.44
C ALA A 165 1.65 9.37 20.47
N GLU A 166 2.02 9.62 19.20
CA GLU A 166 1.06 10.16 18.21
C GLU A 166 0.15 9.09 17.58
N GLY A 167 0.41 7.81 17.85
CA GLY A 167 -0.46 6.70 17.45
C GLY A 167 -0.15 5.47 18.26
N ALA A 168 -1.03 5.10 19.19
CA ALA A 168 -0.85 3.88 19.98
C ALA A 168 -0.76 2.65 19.06
N ILE A 169 0.26 1.81 19.29
CA ILE A 169 0.42 0.54 18.56
C ILE A 169 -0.88 -0.27 18.66
N GLY A 170 -1.41 -0.69 17.51
CA GLY A 170 -2.68 -1.43 17.42
C GLY A 170 -3.94 -0.55 17.30
N SER A 171 -3.83 0.78 17.47
CA SER A 171 -4.97 1.69 17.26
C SER A 171 -5.47 1.68 15.79
N PRO A 172 -6.72 2.12 15.50
CA PRO A 172 -7.20 2.26 14.13
C PRO A 172 -6.27 3.08 13.24
N ARG A 173 -5.76 4.21 13.71
CA ARG A 173 -4.79 5.03 12.97
C ARG A 173 -3.51 4.26 12.64
N HIS A 174 -2.98 3.50 13.60
CA HIS A 174 -1.82 2.64 13.36
C HIS A 174 -2.07 1.61 12.27
N ARG A 175 -3.19 0.90 12.35
CA ARG A 175 -3.54 -0.16 11.37
C ARG A 175 -3.86 0.40 9.99
N LEU A 176 -4.28 1.65 9.88
CA LEU A 176 -4.44 2.37 8.62
C LEU A 176 -3.12 2.94 8.08
N GLY A 177 -2.01 2.78 8.83
CA GLY A 177 -0.69 3.27 8.43
C GLY A 177 -0.55 4.79 8.55
N TYR A 178 -1.46 5.46 9.28
CA TYR A 178 -1.24 6.83 9.72
C TYR A 178 -0.26 6.82 10.90
N PRO A 179 0.34 7.84 11.15
CA PRO A 179 1.35 8.59 11.79
C PRO A 179 2.75 7.99 11.97
N TYR A 180 3.04 6.82 11.43
CA TYR A 180 4.40 6.28 11.55
C TYR A 180 5.39 6.86 10.56
N ALA A 181 4.91 7.65 9.58
CA ALA A 181 5.78 8.15 8.55
C ALA A 181 6.87 9.03 9.15
N PRO A 182 8.15 8.60 9.15
CA PRO A 182 9.24 9.45 9.52
C PRO A 182 9.19 10.67 8.61
N ARG A 183 9.18 11.86 9.17
CA ARG A 183 9.18 13.08 8.37
C ARG A 183 10.59 13.36 7.87
N LEU A 184 10.74 13.62 6.59
CA LEU A 184 11.97 14.16 6.06
C LEU A 184 12.21 15.54 6.68
N LEU A 185 13.45 15.78 7.08
CA LEU A 185 13.81 17.01 7.82
C LEU A 185 13.97 18.21 6.90
N ASP A 186 14.33 17.99 5.63
CA ASP A 186 14.59 19.06 4.68
C ASP A 186 13.29 19.45 3.91
N PRO A 187 12.74 20.65 4.16
CA PRO A 187 11.58 21.16 3.43
C PRO A 187 11.83 21.31 1.91
N ALA A 188 13.08 21.49 1.46
CA ALA A 188 13.40 21.62 0.04
C ALA A 188 13.09 20.33 -0.75
N LEU A 189 13.05 19.18 -0.09
CA LEU A 189 12.66 17.90 -0.71
C LEU A 189 11.22 17.92 -1.20
N GLN A 190 10.34 18.71 -0.60
CA GLN A 190 8.96 18.87 -1.09
C GLN A 190 8.92 19.44 -2.51
N ALA A 191 9.83 20.35 -2.85
CA ALA A 191 9.92 20.95 -4.18
C ALA A 191 10.47 19.96 -5.23
N ARG A 192 11.21 18.92 -4.82
CA ARG A 192 11.70 17.86 -5.72
C ARG A 192 10.64 16.80 -6.02
N ALA A 193 9.63 16.68 -5.16
CA ALA A 193 8.61 15.66 -5.30
C ALA A 193 7.58 16.05 -6.37
N GLU A 194 7.49 15.28 -7.42
CA GLU A 194 6.53 15.46 -8.50
C GLU A 194 5.25 14.65 -8.26
N PRO A 195 4.07 15.14 -8.67
CA PRO A 195 2.84 14.37 -8.59
C PRO A 195 2.88 13.22 -9.60
N VAL A 196 2.31 12.07 -9.20
CA VAL A 196 2.17 10.88 -10.06
C VAL A 196 0.68 10.60 -10.24
N PRO A 197 0.04 11.15 -11.30
CA PRO A 197 -1.37 10.88 -11.58
C PRO A 197 -1.60 9.41 -11.91
N VAL A 198 -2.68 8.83 -11.36
CA VAL A 198 -3.07 7.44 -11.61
C VAL A 198 -4.57 7.35 -11.81
N GLY A 199 -5.01 6.74 -12.90
CA GLY A 199 -6.41 6.51 -13.22
C GLY A 199 -6.98 5.24 -12.56
N VAL A 200 -8.29 5.16 -12.46
CA VAL A 200 -8.97 3.91 -12.03
C VAL A 200 -8.73 2.83 -13.09
N GLY A 201 -8.29 1.66 -12.65
CA GLY A 201 -7.88 0.57 -13.55
C GLY A 201 -6.38 0.57 -13.89
N GLN A 202 -5.68 1.65 -13.55
CA GLN A 202 -4.22 1.71 -13.53
C GLN A 202 -3.67 1.34 -12.15
N ALA A 203 -2.36 1.15 -12.06
CA ALA A 203 -1.63 1.06 -10.81
C ALA A 203 -0.29 1.81 -10.91
N MET A 204 0.10 2.51 -9.84
CA MET A 204 1.48 2.92 -9.66
C MET A 204 2.23 1.80 -8.96
N ILE A 205 3.32 1.35 -9.57
CA ILE A 205 4.20 0.30 -9.05
C ILE A 205 5.52 0.95 -8.65
N PHE A 206 6.01 0.69 -7.44
CA PHE A 206 7.26 1.28 -6.97
C PHE A 206 7.96 0.42 -5.91
N GLY A 207 9.29 0.53 -5.86
CA GLY A 207 10.12 -0.08 -4.80
C GLY A 207 10.06 0.72 -3.50
N LEU A 208 10.18 0.04 -2.37
CA LEU A 208 9.97 0.66 -1.04
C LEU A 208 11.12 1.56 -0.57
N SER A 209 12.22 1.61 -1.31
CA SER A 209 13.30 2.59 -1.13
C SER A 209 13.02 3.95 -1.79
N LEU A 210 11.95 4.05 -2.62
CA LEU A 210 11.53 5.32 -3.22
C LEU A 210 11.08 6.32 -2.15
N VAL A 211 11.54 7.56 -2.24
CA VAL A 211 10.98 8.66 -1.46
C VAL A 211 9.65 9.07 -2.07
N HIS A 212 8.57 8.85 -1.33
CA HIS A 212 7.22 9.15 -1.77
C HIS A 212 6.35 9.59 -0.60
N GLY A 213 5.16 10.08 -0.89
CA GLY A 213 4.17 10.44 0.12
C GLY A 213 2.93 11.05 -0.51
N GLY A 214 1.87 11.19 0.27
CA GLY A 214 0.68 11.93 -0.13
C GLY A 214 0.92 13.42 0.15
N GLY A 215 0.86 14.27 -0.86
CA GLY A 215 0.63 15.69 -0.63
C GLY A 215 -0.77 15.93 -0.07
N VAL A 216 -1.01 17.15 0.43
CA VAL A 216 -2.38 17.59 0.67
C VAL A 216 -3.15 17.43 -0.64
N ASN A 217 -4.37 16.96 -0.54
CA ASN A 217 -5.25 16.88 -1.70
C ASN A 217 -5.84 18.27 -1.96
N ASP A 218 -5.23 18.99 -2.91
CA ASP A 218 -5.65 20.35 -3.30
C ASP A 218 -6.81 20.34 -4.33
N GLY A 219 -7.29 19.14 -4.70
CA GLY A 219 -8.44 18.96 -5.57
C GLY A 219 -9.77 19.12 -4.84
N THR A 220 -10.86 18.78 -5.53
CA THR A 220 -12.24 18.88 -5.03
C THR A 220 -12.88 17.53 -4.75
N ARG A 221 -12.15 16.42 -4.92
CA ARG A 221 -12.66 15.05 -4.80
C ARG A 221 -11.87 14.26 -3.78
N THR A 222 -12.54 13.40 -3.04
CA THR A 222 -11.85 12.47 -2.14
C THR A 222 -11.07 11.43 -2.96
N ARG A 223 -9.81 11.21 -2.59
CA ARG A 223 -9.00 10.14 -3.10
C ARG A 223 -9.17 8.89 -2.25
N PHE A 224 -9.60 7.79 -2.89
CA PHE A 224 -9.53 6.45 -2.31
C PHE A 224 -8.56 5.58 -3.11
N SER A 225 -7.69 4.85 -2.42
CA SER A 225 -6.75 3.92 -3.03
C SER A 225 -6.38 2.80 -2.07
N ALA A 226 -5.94 1.66 -2.60
CA ALA A 226 -5.25 0.64 -1.83
C ALA A 226 -3.76 0.67 -2.13
N ASP A 227 -2.95 0.53 -1.07
CA ASP A 227 -1.50 0.34 -1.15
C ASP A 227 -1.23 -1.11 -0.76
N ILE A 228 -0.92 -1.94 -1.77
CA ILE A 228 -0.82 -3.40 -1.66
C ILE A 228 0.65 -3.79 -1.81
N ARG A 229 1.22 -4.41 -0.79
CA ARG A 229 2.59 -4.90 -0.84
C ARG A 229 2.66 -6.31 -1.40
N ILE A 230 3.59 -6.53 -2.30
CA ILE A 230 3.93 -7.84 -2.85
C ILE A 230 5.44 -8.08 -2.74
N VAL A 231 5.83 -9.34 -2.66
CA VAL A 231 7.24 -9.71 -2.59
C VAL A 231 7.44 -11.12 -3.13
N ASN A 232 8.63 -11.38 -3.68
CA ASN A 232 9.04 -12.74 -4.00
C ASN A 232 9.24 -13.55 -2.71
N ALA A 233 8.73 -14.77 -2.65
CA ALA A 233 8.83 -15.66 -1.49
C ALA A 233 10.30 -16.02 -1.12
N LEU A 234 11.22 -15.94 -2.08
CA LEU A 234 12.65 -16.25 -1.90
C LEU A 234 13.48 -15.00 -1.60
N ALA A 235 12.89 -13.81 -1.59
CA ALA A 235 13.58 -12.59 -1.19
C ALA A 235 13.91 -12.62 0.31
N PRO A 236 15.02 -11.99 0.74
CA PRO A 236 15.39 -11.93 2.15
C PRO A 236 14.48 -10.94 2.92
N VAL A 237 13.24 -11.33 3.15
CA VAL A 237 12.23 -10.54 3.86
C VAL A 237 11.71 -11.29 5.07
N ARG A 238 11.24 -10.54 6.07
CA ARG A 238 10.45 -11.11 7.16
C ARG A 238 8.99 -11.16 6.73
N LEU A 239 8.37 -12.33 6.87
CA LEU A 239 6.94 -12.51 6.53
C LEU A 239 6.00 -11.88 7.56
N GLY A 240 6.49 -11.64 8.78
CA GLY A 240 5.79 -10.86 9.81
C GLY A 240 6.36 -9.45 9.93
N ARG A 241 5.53 -8.48 10.35
CA ARG A 241 5.95 -7.10 10.57
C ARG A 241 5.31 -6.54 11.84
N GLY A 242 6.14 -5.96 12.71
CA GLY A 242 5.68 -5.40 13.97
C GLY A 242 4.94 -6.46 14.81
N VAL A 243 3.66 -6.20 15.08
CA VAL A 243 2.77 -7.10 15.84
C VAL A 243 2.03 -8.12 14.96
N ASP A 244 2.17 -8.07 13.65
CA ASP A 244 1.52 -9.01 12.72
C ASP A 244 2.52 -10.07 12.21
N PRO A 245 2.52 -11.28 12.79
CA PRO A 245 3.42 -12.35 12.36
C PRO A 245 3.06 -12.88 10.96
N GLN A 246 1.88 -12.57 10.45
CA GLN A 246 1.37 -12.99 9.15
C GLN A 246 1.12 -11.79 8.23
N TYR A 247 2.01 -10.80 8.27
CA TYR A 247 1.88 -9.62 7.42
C TYR A 247 1.81 -9.97 5.93
N PHE A 248 2.64 -10.93 5.49
CA PHE A 248 2.57 -11.53 4.17
C PHE A 248 1.98 -12.93 4.20
N VAL A 249 1.12 -13.21 3.22
CA VAL A 249 0.55 -14.53 2.98
C VAL A 249 0.86 -15.01 1.56
N PRO A 250 1.01 -16.33 1.34
CA PRO A 250 1.26 -16.85 0.01
C PRO A 250 0.06 -16.58 -0.90
N LEU A 251 0.32 -16.03 -2.09
CA LEU A 251 -0.66 -15.88 -3.15
C LEU A 251 -0.46 -16.94 -4.23
N CYS A 252 0.77 -17.12 -4.68
CA CYS A 252 1.15 -18.14 -5.64
C CYS A 252 2.52 -18.72 -5.27
N LEU A 253 2.64 -20.04 -5.26
CA LEU A 253 3.88 -20.75 -4.99
C LEU A 253 4.11 -21.80 -6.07
N SER A 254 5.37 -21.94 -6.49
CA SER A 254 5.81 -23.03 -7.34
C SER A 254 5.66 -24.40 -6.63
N PRO A 255 5.64 -25.52 -7.35
CA PRO A 255 5.63 -26.84 -6.73
C PRO A 255 6.81 -27.06 -5.75
N VAL A 256 7.99 -26.53 -6.09
CA VAL A 256 9.20 -26.64 -5.23
C VAL A 256 9.00 -25.87 -3.93
N SER A 257 8.56 -24.62 -3.99
CA SER A 257 8.32 -23.80 -2.80
C SER A 257 7.23 -24.38 -1.91
N ARG A 258 6.13 -24.91 -2.50
CA ARG A 258 5.11 -25.64 -1.73
C ARG A 258 5.64 -26.88 -1.04
N SER A 259 6.50 -27.66 -1.71
CA SER A 259 7.13 -28.84 -1.13
C SER A 259 8.05 -28.47 0.02
N ALA A 260 8.90 -27.46 -0.17
CA ALA A 260 9.79 -26.96 0.86
C ALA A 260 9.04 -26.46 2.10
N GLN A 261 7.98 -25.69 1.92
CA GLN A 261 7.15 -25.21 3.05
C GLN A 261 6.51 -26.36 3.84
N ARG A 262 5.99 -27.39 3.14
CA ARG A 262 5.45 -28.59 3.81
C ARG A 262 6.53 -29.32 4.63
N TYR A 263 7.72 -29.45 4.08
CA TYR A 263 8.85 -30.05 4.79
C TYR A 263 9.20 -29.25 6.06
N LEU A 264 9.34 -27.94 5.95
CA LEU A 264 9.66 -27.06 7.09
C LEU A 264 8.59 -27.15 8.19
N ALA A 265 7.29 -27.03 7.82
CA ALA A 265 6.19 -27.12 8.77
C ALA A 265 6.14 -28.49 9.50
N ALA A 266 6.45 -29.58 8.79
CA ALA A 266 6.49 -30.91 9.40
C ALA A 266 7.61 -31.03 10.44
N ASN A 267 8.77 -30.41 10.19
CA ASN A 267 9.89 -30.45 11.13
C ASN A 267 9.70 -29.53 12.34
N GLU A 268 9.05 -28.35 12.16
CA GLU A 268 8.65 -27.47 13.27
C GLU A 268 7.68 -28.21 14.21
N ALA A 269 6.64 -28.83 13.67
CA ALA A 269 5.68 -29.61 14.46
C ALA A 269 6.31 -30.80 15.22
N ALA A 270 7.30 -31.47 14.62
CA ALA A 270 8.06 -32.53 15.26
C ALA A 270 8.95 -32.04 16.40
N SER A 271 9.55 -30.85 16.24
CA SER A 271 10.38 -30.21 17.27
C SER A 271 9.58 -29.77 18.48
N ASP A 272 8.39 -29.20 18.27
CA ASP A 272 7.47 -28.78 19.34
C ASP A 272 6.89 -29.98 20.10
N GLY A 273 6.70 -31.12 19.44
CA GLY A 273 6.25 -32.38 20.06
C GLY A 273 7.34 -33.10 20.89
N ALA A 274 8.61 -32.85 20.60
CA ALA A 274 9.75 -33.48 21.30
C ALA A 274 10.16 -32.73 22.59
N CYS A 275 9.64 -31.51 22.81
CA CYS A 275 9.86 -30.69 24.00
C CYS A 275 8.74 -30.83 25.05
N ARG A 276 7.81 -31.73 24.87
CA ARG A 276 6.78 -32.10 25.84
C ARG A 276 7.02 -33.52 26.32
#